data_2fce91a65a5231f704daa15386009960
#
_entry.id   2fce91a65a5231f704daa15386009960
#
_cell.length_a   1.000
_cell.length_b   1.000
_cell.length_c   1.000
_cell.angle_alpha   90.00
_cell.angle_beta   90.00
_cell.angle_gamma   90.00
#
_symmetry.space_group_name_H-M   'P 1'
#
loop_
_entity.id
_entity.type
_entity.pdbx_description
1 polymer ?
#
loop_
_entity_poly.entity_id
_entity_poly.type
_entity_poly.pdbx_seq_one_letter_code
_entity_poly.pdbx_strand_id
1 'polypeptide(L)'
;MSFPVTRLRRMRQSDSLRSLIRETRLTPTSFIYPLFVCPGEGVRKEIGSMPGVFNISVDEAVEEAREAKSLGVGGIILFGLPEKKDEAATGAWIDDGIVQRATRAIKREVRDVVVIGDVCLCEYMSHGHCGIVQKKSSSAGNASPSKRGSNGGRSAVATQAATEVEYEILNDETLEILAKTAVSQARAGMDIIAPSDMMDGRVGAIRKALDQAGFLNTPILSYAAKFASGFYGPFREAADSAPQFGDRRSYQMDGANLREAMREISLDVKEGADMIMVKPAMPYLDVISEARRRFDLPIAAYQVSGEYSMLQAAIRNGWLDRDRVILESLTSIRRAGAQLILTYFAKDAARLLG
;
A
#
# COMPACT_ATOMS: atom_id res chain seq x y z
N MET A 1 -4.75 8.96 45.94
CA MET A 1 -4.05 10.21 46.36
C MET A 1 -3.89 11.10 45.13
N SER A 2 -4.16 12.39 45.25
CA SER A 2 -4.12 13.38 44.18
C SER A 2 -3.11 14.48 44.49
N PHE A 3 -3.21 15.64 43.81
CA PHE A 3 -2.43 16.84 44.15
C PHE A 3 -2.59 17.19 45.63
N PRO A 4 -1.52 17.64 46.34
CA PRO A 4 -0.16 17.95 45.86
C PRO A 4 0.80 16.73 45.83
N VAL A 5 0.42 15.57 46.30
CA VAL A 5 1.30 14.38 46.38
C VAL A 5 1.66 13.88 44.98
N THR A 6 0.64 13.71 44.12
CA THR A 6 0.83 13.32 42.73
C THR A 6 1.08 14.53 41.84
N ARG A 7 2.25 14.60 41.22
CA ARG A 7 2.66 15.70 40.34
C ARG A 7 3.32 15.09 39.07
N LEU A 8 2.53 14.84 38.02
CA LEU A 8 3.00 14.22 36.77
C LEU A 8 4.09 15.05 36.05
N ARG A 9 4.12 16.38 36.26
CA ARG A 9 5.15 17.28 35.72
C ARG A 9 6.57 16.95 36.22
N ARG A 10 6.73 16.22 37.34
CA ARG A 10 8.03 15.77 37.80
C ARG A 10 8.80 15.00 36.76
N MET A 11 8.10 14.19 35.98
CA MET A 11 8.67 13.33 34.94
C MET A 11 8.94 14.06 33.61
N ARG A 12 8.69 15.39 33.53
CA ARG A 12 8.80 16.17 32.28
C ARG A 12 9.90 17.26 32.35
N GLN A 13 10.69 17.31 33.42
CA GLN A 13 11.56 18.44 33.74
C GLN A 13 12.74 18.59 32.76
N SER A 14 13.26 17.54 32.21
CA SER A 14 14.38 17.59 31.27
C SER A 14 14.20 16.59 30.11
N ASP A 15 14.92 16.80 28.99
CA ASP A 15 14.95 15.91 27.87
C ASP A 15 15.48 14.52 28.24
N SER A 16 16.53 14.48 29.06
CA SER A 16 17.11 13.21 29.54
C SER A 16 16.11 12.42 30.36
N LEU A 17 15.35 13.07 31.25
CA LEU A 17 14.34 12.41 32.05
C LEU A 17 13.19 11.90 31.17
N ARG A 18 12.69 12.71 30.22
CA ARG A 18 11.67 12.31 29.26
C ARG A 18 12.12 11.13 28.39
N SER A 19 13.39 11.17 27.95
CA SER A 19 13.97 10.07 27.15
C SER A 19 14.09 8.78 27.97
N LEU A 20 14.48 8.88 29.24
CA LEU A 20 14.64 7.71 30.13
C LEU A 20 13.33 6.92 30.31
N ILE A 21 12.20 7.64 30.46
CA ILE A 21 10.89 7.03 30.73
C ILE A 21 10.04 6.78 29.49
N ARG A 22 10.60 7.00 28.29
CA ARG A 22 9.88 6.85 27.03
C ARG A 22 9.50 5.39 26.79
N GLU A 23 8.19 5.13 26.71
CA GLU A 23 7.63 3.79 26.49
C GLU A 23 7.76 3.36 25.02
N THR A 24 7.47 4.26 24.09
CA THR A 24 7.52 4.00 22.64
C THR A 24 8.82 4.52 22.06
N ARG A 25 9.57 3.65 21.38
CA ARG A 25 10.82 3.99 20.70
C ARG A 25 10.73 3.63 19.24
N LEU A 26 11.23 4.52 18.39
CA LEU A 26 11.47 4.24 16.97
C LEU A 26 12.89 3.73 16.79
N THR A 27 13.07 2.83 15.85
CA THR A 27 14.40 2.39 15.38
C THR A 27 14.40 2.37 13.86
N PRO A 28 15.52 2.65 13.19
CA PRO A 28 15.61 2.56 11.72
C PRO A 28 15.16 1.20 11.17
N THR A 29 15.44 0.11 11.90
CA THR A 29 15.04 -1.25 11.54
C THR A 29 13.53 -1.48 11.51
N SER A 30 12.74 -0.58 12.10
CA SER A 30 11.27 -0.64 12.03
C SER A 30 10.71 -0.06 10.74
N PHE A 31 11.53 0.61 9.92
CA PHE A 31 11.06 1.28 8.70
C PHE A 31 11.25 0.40 7.48
N ILE A 32 10.26 0.47 6.57
CA ILE A 32 10.30 -0.09 5.22
C ILE A 32 10.19 1.06 4.24
N TYR A 33 11.14 1.15 3.32
CA TYR A 33 11.24 2.26 2.36
C TYR A 33 10.62 1.89 1.00
N PRO A 34 9.56 2.59 0.53
CA PRO A 34 8.92 2.34 -0.74
C PRO A 34 9.72 2.92 -1.91
N LEU A 35 9.92 2.12 -2.98
CA LEU A 35 10.58 2.51 -4.22
C LEU A 35 9.68 2.26 -5.43
N PHE A 36 9.63 3.21 -6.35
CA PHE A 36 8.93 3.11 -7.63
C PHE A 36 9.92 2.87 -8.75
N VAL A 37 9.94 1.65 -9.30
CA VAL A 37 10.94 1.24 -10.29
C VAL A 37 10.35 1.31 -11.69
N CYS A 38 11.04 2.01 -12.58
CA CYS A 38 10.65 2.20 -13.97
C CYS A 38 11.76 1.74 -14.96
N PRO A 39 11.42 1.55 -16.24
CA PRO A 39 12.40 1.26 -17.29
C PRO A 39 13.39 2.39 -17.51
N GLY A 40 14.55 2.05 -18.13
CA GLY A 40 15.61 2.98 -18.47
C GLY A 40 16.89 2.73 -17.69
N GLU A 41 17.86 3.63 -17.84
CA GLU A 41 19.15 3.64 -17.16
C GLU A 41 19.44 5.08 -16.71
N GLY A 42 19.89 5.28 -15.49
CA GLY A 42 20.14 6.60 -14.89
C GLY A 42 18.85 7.44 -14.72
N VAL A 43 17.68 6.83 -14.75
CA VAL A 43 16.41 7.55 -14.64
C VAL A 43 16.13 7.87 -13.18
N ARG A 44 15.91 9.17 -12.90
CA ARG A 44 15.50 9.69 -11.59
C ARG A 44 14.52 10.86 -11.79
N LYS A 45 13.23 10.54 -11.93
CA LYS A 45 12.17 11.51 -12.21
C LYS A 45 11.35 11.77 -10.96
N GLU A 46 11.39 13.01 -10.44
CA GLU A 46 10.62 13.37 -9.24
C GLU A 46 9.11 13.30 -9.51
N ILE A 47 8.37 12.75 -8.54
CA ILE A 47 6.92 12.68 -8.57
C ILE A 47 6.35 14.00 -8.05
N GLY A 48 5.63 14.74 -8.90
CA GLY A 48 5.21 16.11 -8.62
C GLY A 48 4.42 16.28 -7.32
N SER A 49 3.53 15.34 -7.03
CA SER A 49 2.72 15.34 -5.79
C SER A 49 3.44 14.75 -4.56
N MET A 50 4.66 14.22 -4.72
CA MET A 50 5.45 13.59 -3.65
C MET A 50 6.89 14.13 -3.64
N PRO A 51 7.12 15.35 -3.16
CA PRO A 51 8.44 15.97 -3.18
C PRO A 51 9.52 15.13 -2.52
N GLY A 52 10.64 14.90 -3.23
CA GLY A 52 11.75 14.06 -2.76
C GLY A 52 11.55 12.56 -2.99
N VAL A 53 10.45 12.15 -3.61
CA VAL A 53 10.21 10.76 -4.05
C VAL A 53 10.26 10.70 -5.57
N PHE A 54 10.85 9.64 -6.13
CA PHE A 54 11.16 9.54 -7.55
C PHE A 54 10.70 8.23 -8.16
N ASN A 55 10.34 8.26 -9.43
CA ASN A 55 10.38 7.08 -10.28
C ASN A 55 11.83 6.88 -10.73
N ILE A 56 12.38 5.70 -10.51
CA ILE A 56 13.80 5.41 -10.67
C ILE A 56 14.03 4.16 -11.50
N SER A 57 15.12 4.15 -12.28
CA SER A 57 15.55 2.94 -13.00
C SER A 57 16.16 1.89 -12.05
N VAL A 58 16.42 0.70 -12.58
CA VAL A 58 16.93 -0.44 -11.79
C VAL A 58 18.28 -0.13 -11.14
N ASP A 59 19.17 0.53 -11.84
CA ASP A 59 20.49 0.95 -11.34
C ASP A 59 20.34 1.96 -10.18
N GLU A 60 19.48 2.96 -10.33
CA GLU A 60 19.17 3.93 -9.28
C GLU A 60 18.48 3.28 -8.07
N ALA A 61 17.64 2.25 -8.29
CA ALA A 61 17.02 1.49 -7.20
C ALA A 61 18.04 0.72 -6.37
N VAL A 62 19.14 0.25 -6.97
CA VAL A 62 20.28 -0.35 -6.26
C VAL A 62 20.95 0.67 -5.34
N GLU A 63 21.18 1.90 -5.82
CA GLU A 63 21.77 2.97 -5.00
C GLU A 63 20.85 3.39 -3.83
N GLU A 64 19.55 3.52 -4.09
CA GLU A 64 18.56 3.82 -3.03
C GLU A 64 18.52 2.70 -1.98
N ALA A 65 18.59 1.43 -2.40
CA ALA A 65 18.65 0.30 -1.48
C ALA A 65 19.94 0.29 -0.65
N ARG A 66 21.08 0.62 -1.27
CA ARG A 66 22.39 0.72 -0.59
C ARG A 66 22.36 1.83 0.47
N GLU A 67 21.83 3.00 0.13
CA GLU A 67 21.68 4.10 1.08
C GLU A 67 20.73 3.75 2.23
N ALA A 68 19.54 3.21 1.93
CA ALA A 68 18.60 2.80 2.96
C ALA A 68 19.22 1.77 3.93
N LYS A 69 19.94 0.78 3.40
CA LYS A 69 20.68 -0.19 4.20
C LYS A 69 21.75 0.46 5.08
N SER A 70 22.52 1.41 4.54
CA SER A 70 23.58 2.12 5.29
C SER A 70 23.03 2.93 6.47
N LEU A 71 21.80 3.41 6.36
CA LEU A 71 21.05 4.11 7.41
C LEU A 71 20.36 3.16 8.42
N GLY A 72 20.50 1.85 8.23
CA GLY A 72 19.90 0.86 9.10
C GLY A 72 18.39 0.64 8.88
N VAL A 73 17.82 1.12 7.76
CA VAL A 73 16.41 0.87 7.39
C VAL A 73 16.18 -0.63 7.25
N GLY A 74 15.09 -1.15 7.82
CA GLY A 74 14.84 -2.59 7.95
C GLY A 74 14.57 -3.30 6.64
N GLY A 75 13.99 -2.63 5.65
CA GLY A 75 13.73 -3.22 4.34
C GLY A 75 13.24 -2.20 3.32
N ILE A 76 13.10 -2.65 2.08
CA ILE A 76 12.52 -1.87 0.98
C ILE A 76 11.32 -2.61 0.40
N ILE A 77 10.35 -1.88 -0.13
CA ILE A 77 9.23 -2.45 -0.88
C ILE A 77 9.21 -1.87 -2.28
N LEU A 78 9.04 -2.73 -3.29
CA LEU A 78 9.12 -2.36 -4.70
C LEU A 78 7.74 -2.27 -5.34
N PHE A 79 7.49 -1.16 -6.04
CA PHE A 79 6.36 -0.93 -6.92
C PHE A 79 6.88 -0.77 -8.35
N GLY A 80 6.30 -1.50 -9.30
CA GLY A 80 6.81 -1.51 -10.67
C GLY A 80 5.98 -0.65 -11.62
N LEU A 81 6.64 0.15 -12.44
CA LEU A 81 6.05 0.80 -13.60
C LEU A 81 6.54 0.05 -14.85
N PRO A 82 5.68 -0.81 -15.48
CA PRO A 82 6.09 -1.55 -16.67
C PRO A 82 6.20 -0.64 -17.90
N GLU A 83 6.97 -1.04 -18.90
CA GLU A 83 7.03 -0.35 -20.20
C GLU A 83 5.67 -0.35 -20.91
N LYS A 84 4.91 -1.42 -20.73
CA LYS A 84 3.60 -1.62 -21.35
C LYS A 84 2.64 -2.24 -20.36
N LYS A 85 1.42 -1.71 -20.34
CA LYS A 85 0.28 -2.26 -19.59
C LYS A 85 -0.63 -3.01 -20.54
N ASP A 86 -1.24 -4.08 -20.06
CA ASP A 86 -2.20 -4.88 -20.83
C ASP A 86 -3.36 -5.38 -19.94
N GLU A 87 -4.32 -6.09 -20.53
CA GLU A 87 -5.48 -6.61 -19.80
C GLU A 87 -5.17 -7.87 -18.99
N ALA A 88 -4.01 -8.50 -19.22
CA ALA A 88 -3.55 -9.70 -18.51
C ALA A 88 -2.52 -9.38 -17.42
N ALA A 89 -2.19 -8.10 -17.19
CA ALA A 89 -1.13 -7.65 -16.28
C ALA A 89 0.18 -8.41 -16.51
N THR A 90 0.54 -8.68 -17.77
CA THR A 90 1.68 -9.55 -18.12
C THR A 90 2.98 -9.11 -17.43
N GLY A 91 3.23 -7.81 -17.35
CA GLY A 91 4.42 -7.24 -16.70
C GLY A 91 4.55 -7.56 -15.22
N ALA A 92 3.47 -7.97 -14.54
CA ALA A 92 3.50 -8.31 -13.11
C ALA A 92 4.15 -9.67 -12.84
N TRP A 93 3.98 -10.63 -13.73
CA TRP A 93 4.32 -12.05 -13.48
C TRP A 93 5.36 -12.66 -14.41
N ILE A 94 5.78 -11.96 -15.48
CA ILE A 94 6.89 -12.45 -16.33
C ILE A 94 8.21 -12.44 -15.58
N ASP A 95 9.08 -13.38 -15.88
CA ASP A 95 10.36 -13.54 -15.20
C ASP A 95 11.29 -12.33 -15.36
N ASP A 96 11.17 -11.60 -16.47
CA ASP A 96 11.94 -10.38 -16.76
C ASP A 96 11.16 -9.08 -16.53
N GLY A 97 10.14 -9.13 -15.69
CA GLY A 97 9.39 -7.95 -15.26
C GLY A 97 10.27 -6.93 -14.54
N ILE A 98 9.84 -5.66 -14.55
CA ILE A 98 10.67 -4.56 -13.99
C ILE A 98 11.03 -4.80 -12.51
N VAL A 99 10.06 -5.30 -11.71
CA VAL A 99 10.26 -5.57 -10.28
C VAL A 99 11.18 -6.78 -10.07
N GLN A 100 11.05 -7.82 -10.91
CA GLN A 100 11.92 -9.01 -10.87
C GLN A 100 13.35 -8.65 -11.23
N ARG A 101 13.57 -7.81 -12.26
CA ARG A 101 14.90 -7.29 -12.64
C ARG A 101 15.52 -6.48 -11.50
N ALA A 102 14.76 -5.56 -10.92
CA ALA A 102 15.20 -4.73 -9.79
C ALA A 102 15.58 -5.59 -8.60
N THR A 103 14.74 -6.57 -8.24
CA THR A 103 15.03 -7.49 -7.14
C THR A 103 16.34 -8.23 -7.34
N ARG A 104 16.55 -8.85 -8.52
CA ARG A 104 17.80 -9.55 -8.83
C ARG A 104 19.02 -8.63 -8.76
N ALA A 105 18.92 -7.41 -9.28
CA ALA A 105 20.00 -6.43 -9.22
C ALA A 105 20.31 -6.02 -7.77
N ILE A 106 19.31 -5.67 -6.99
CA ILE A 106 19.47 -5.27 -5.59
C ILE A 106 20.08 -6.43 -4.77
N LYS A 107 19.54 -7.65 -4.89
CA LYS A 107 20.06 -8.82 -4.14
C LYS A 107 21.48 -9.19 -4.50
N ARG A 108 21.93 -8.93 -5.74
CA ARG A 108 23.31 -9.13 -6.17
C ARG A 108 24.26 -8.08 -5.59
N GLU A 109 23.85 -6.81 -5.60
CA GLU A 109 24.75 -5.67 -5.28
C GLU A 109 24.68 -5.23 -3.81
N VAL A 110 23.54 -5.46 -3.14
CA VAL A 110 23.30 -5.03 -1.76
C VAL A 110 23.01 -6.26 -0.90
N ARG A 111 24.04 -6.74 -0.19
CA ARG A 111 23.88 -7.91 0.70
C ARG A 111 23.02 -7.55 1.92
N ASP A 112 22.28 -8.53 2.45
CA ASP A 112 21.54 -8.45 3.71
C ASP A 112 20.48 -7.33 3.75
N VAL A 113 19.91 -6.95 2.59
CA VAL A 113 18.75 -6.07 2.52
C VAL A 113 17.49 -6.92 2.34
N VAL A 114 16.45 -6.63 3.13
CA VAL A 114 15.13 -7.24 2.95
C VAL A 114 14.41 -6.55 1.81
N VAL A 115 14.04 -7.33 0.78
CA VAL A 115 13.28 -6.86 -0.38
C VAL A 115 11.88 -7.44 -0.33
N ILE A 116 10.88 -6.57 -0.34
CA ILE A 116 9.46 -6.91 -0.26
C ILE A 116 8.82 -6.64 -1.62
N GLY A 117 8.05 -7.59 -2.13
CA GLY A 117 7.31 -7.45 -3.36
C GLY A 117 5.86 -7.09 -3.12
N ASP A 118 5.41 -5.92 -3.58
CA ASP A 118 3.99 -5.63 -3.66
C ASP A 118 3.34 -6.53 -4.71
N VAL A 119 2.28 -7.24 -4.35
CA VAL A 119 1.49 -8.05 -5.28
C VAL A 119 0.18 -7.35 -5.52
N CYS A 120 0.13 -6.61 -6.62
CA CYS A 120 -1.06 -5.95 -7.14
C CYS A 120 -1.00 -5.94 -8.67
N LEU A 121 -2.12 -5.69 -9.30
CA LEU A 121 -2.21 -5.62 -10.76
C LEU A 121 -2.43 -4.21 -11.28
N CYS A 122 -2.75 -3.24 -10.43
CA CYS A 122 -3.15 -1.90 -10.88
C CYS A 122 -2.05 -1.12 -11.60
N GLU A 123 -0.79 -1.39 -11.34
CA GLU A 123 0.35 -0.80 -12.06
C GLU A 123 0.52 -1.40 -13.46
N TYR A 124 0.03 -2.62 -13.68
CA TYR A 124 0.26 -3.44 -14.87
C TYR A 124 -0.96 -3.55 -15.78
N MET A 125 -2.17 -3.35 -15.22
CA MET A 125 -3.42 -3.36 -15.97
C MET A 125 -3.63 -2.05 -16.74
N SER A 126 -4.08 -2.16 -18.00
CA SER A 126 -4.38 -1.00 -18.85
C SER A 126 -5.44 -0.06 -18.27
N HIS A 127 -6.37 -0.59 -17.47
CA HIS A 127 -7.47 0.14 -16.86
C HIS A 127 -7.22 0.61 -15.41
N GLY A 128 -6.08 0.25 -14.81
CA GLY A 128 -5.67 0.70 -13.47
C GLY A 128 -6.46 0.11 -12.28
N HIS A 129 -7.29 -0.92 -12.48
CA HIS A 129 -7.89 -1.67 -11.37
C HIS A 129 -6.97 -2.80 -10.87
N CYS A 130 -7.20 -3.27 -9.63
CA CYS A 130 -6.37 -4.30 -9.01
C CYS A 130 -6.75 -5.74 -9.40
N GLY A 131 -7.72 -5.93 -10.29
CA GLY A 131 -8.19 -7.24 -10.74
C GLY A 131 -8.68 -7.24 -12.19
N ILE A 132 -9.00 -8.43 -12.69
CA ILE A 132 -9.58 -8.62 -14.03
C ILE A 132 -10.94 -7.96 -14.09
N VAL A 133 -11.21 -7.27 -15.19
CA VAL A 133 -12.45 -6.51 -15.41
C VAL A 133 -13.29 -7.18 -16.48
N GLN A 134 -14.58 -7.35 -16.19
CA GLN A 134 -15.58 -7.76 -17.18
C GLN A 134 -16.62 -6.65 -17.36
N LYS A 135 -17.00 -6.38 -18.63
CA LYS A 135 -18.16 -5.54 -18.93
C LYS A 135 -19.43 -6.31 -18.59
N LYS A 136 -20.28 -5.75 -17.72
CA LYS A 136 -21.63 -6.28 -17.56
C LYS A 136 -22.43 -5.97 -18.81
N SER A 137 -22.92 -7.00 -19.50
CA SER A 137 -23.90 -6.81 -20.58
C SER A 137 -25.18 -6.27 -19.93
N SER A 138 -25.59 -5.05 -20.29
CA SER A 138 -26.92 -4.57 -19.93
C SER A 138 -27.93 -5.51 -20.58
N SER A 139 -28.45 -6.46 -19.80
CA SER A 139 -29.67 -7.16 -20.21
C SER A 139 -30.75 -6.09 -20.29
N ALA A 140 -31.13 -5.72 -21.53
CA ALA A 140 -32.28 -4.86 -21.77
C ALA A 140 -33.49 -5.50 -21.09
N GLY A 141 -33.82 -5.02 -19.91
CA GLY A 141 -35.07 -5.38 -19.24
C GLY A 141 -36.20 -5.02 -20.20
N ASN A 142 -37.01 -6.03 -20.58
CA ASN A 142 -38.24 -5.89 -21.32
C ASN A 142 -39.17 -4.90 -20.62
N ALA A 143 -39.04 -3.60 -20.94
CA ALA A 143 -40.05 -2.63 -20.63
C ALA A 143 -41.21 -2.82 -21.62
N SER A 144 -42.24 -3.53 -21.18
CA SER A 144 -43.54 -3.60 -21.91
C SER A 144 -44.03 -2.17 -22.10
N PRO A 145 -44.47 -1.80 -23.33
CA PRO A 145 -45.00 -0.48 -23.60
C PRO A 145 -46.38 -0.33 -22.93
N SER A 146 -46.47 0.37 -21.85
CA SER A 146 -47.75 0.86 -21.30
C SER A 146 -48.28 1.97 -22.21
N LYS A 147 -49.36 1.64 -22.95
CA LYS A 147 -50.17 2.61 -23.67
C LYS A 147 -50.92 3.50 -22.69
N ARG A 148 -50.63 4.79 -22.68
CA ARG A 148 -51.65 5.82 -22.30
C ARG A 148 -51.30 7.20 -22.88
N GLY A 149 -52.21 7.67 -23.74
CA GLY A 149 -52.83 9.02 -23.71
C GLY A 149 -52.01 10.21 -24.17
N SER A 150 -52.38 10.72 -25.31
CA SER A 150 -52.07 12.02 -25.90
C SER A 150 -52.30 13.20 -24.97
N ASN A 151 -51.37 14.17 -24.91
CA ASN A 151 -51.56 15.59 -25.26
C ASN A 151 -50.35 16.48 -24.87
N GLY A 152 -50.04 17.43 -25.76
CA GLY A 152 -49.40 18.68 -25.39
C GLY A 152 -47.89 18.78 -25.58
N GLY A 153 -47.51 19.37 -26.71
CA GLY A 153 -46.12 19.62 -27.12
C GLY A 153 -45.30 20.47 -26.15
N ARG A 154 -44.09 20.03 -25.99
CA ARG A 154 -42.89 20.85 -25.76
C ARG A 154 -41.69 20.06 -26.29
N SER A 155 -40.93 20.66 -27.18
CA SER A 155 -39.69 20.14 -27.72
C SER A 155 -38.73 19.82 -26.57
N ALA A 156 -38.63 18.52 -26.20
CA ALA A 156 -37.62 18.02 -25.30
C ALA A 156 -36.38 17.73 -26.17
N VAL A 157 -35.32 18.48 -25.95
CA VAL A 157 -33.98 18.11 -26.40
C VAL A 157 -33.70 16.76 -25.77
N ALA A 158 -33.67 15.71 -26.58
CA ALA A 158 -33.28 14.36 -26.14
C ALA A 158 -31.79 14.42 -25.82
N THR A 159 -31.46 14.60 -24.54
CA THR A 159 -30.16 14.28 -24.01
C THR A 159 -30.04 12.76 -24.16
N GLN A 160 -29.24 12.29 -25.10
CA GLN A 160 -28.82 10.91 -25.17
C GLN A 160 -28.16 10.58 -23.83
N ALA A 161 -28.86 9.86 -22.97
CA ALA A 161 -28.26 9.22 -21.81
C ALA A 161 -27.17 8.29 -22.37
N ALA A 162 -25.92 8.65 -22.18
CA ALA A 162 -24.81 7.72 -22.40
C ALA A 162 -25.14 6.49 -21.54
N THR A 163 -25.26 5.32 -22.16
CA THR A 163 -25.37 4.06 -21.45
C THR A 163 -24.09 3.91 -20.65
N GLU A 164 -24.17 4.13 -19.32
CA GLU A 164 -23.05 3.85 -18.43
C GLU A 164 -22.74 2.35 -18.56
N VAL A 165 -21.56 2.07 -19.06
CA VAL A 165 -21.06 0.70 -19.15
C VAL A 165 -20.72 0.28 -17.74
N GLU A 166 -21.46 -0.64 -17.16
CA GLU A 166 -21.18 -1.19 -15.85
C GLU A 166 -20.07 -2.24 -15.97
N TYR A 167 -19.05 -2.11 -15.10
CA TYR A 167 -17.92 -3.03 -15.03
C TYR A 167 -17.95 -3.80 -13.72
N GLU A 168 -17.48 -5.04 -13.75
CA GLU A 168 -17.32 -5.92 -12.59
C GLU A 168 -15.87 -6.36 -12.47
N ILE A 169 -15.35 -6.38 -11.24
CA ILE A 169 -14.04 -6.96 -10.95
C ILE A 169 -14.26 -8.44 -10.63
N LEU A 170 -13.62 -9.31 -11.42
CA LEU A 170 -13.71 -10.76 -11.26
C LEU A 170 -12.72 -11.22 -10.18
N ASN A 171 -13.22 -11.54 -9.00
CA ASN A 171 -12.42 -11.93 -7.86
C ASN A 171 -11.59 -13.20 -8.15
N ASP A 172 -12.26 -14.29 -8.46
CA ASP A 172 -11.65 -15.63 -8.52
C ASP A 172 -10.63 -15.75 -9.66
N GLU A 173 -10.93 -15.19 -10.82
CA GLU A 173 -10.01 -15.15 -11.97
C GLU A 173 -8.76 -14.31 -11.66
N THR A 174 -8.90 -13.28 -10.83
CA THR A 174 -7.79 -12.43 -10.39
C THR A 174 -6.81 -13.21 -9.51
N LEU A 175 -7.29 -14.12 -8.66
CA LEU A 175 -6.44 -14.90 -7.74
C LEU A 175 -5.36 -15.69 -8.49
N GLU A 176 -5.64 -16.20 -9.68
CA GLU A 176 -4.65 -16.94 -10.47
C GLU A 176 -3.48 -16.07 -10.90
N ILE A 177 -3.75 -14.81 -11.30
CA ILE A 177 -2.69 -13.88 -11.73
C ILE A 177 -1.89 -13.42 -10.52
N LEU A 178 -2.54 -13.13 -9.39
CA LEU A 178 -1.87 -12.77 -8.15
C LEU A 178 -0.94 -13.89 -7.67
N ALA A 179 -1.39 -15.13 -7.73
CA ALA A 179 -0.58 -16.30 -7.37
C ALA A 179 0.65 -16.45 -8.30
N LYS A 180 0.48 -16.29 -9.63
CA LYS A 180 1.58 -16.27 -10.60
C LYS A 180 2.59 -15.15 -10.31
N THR A 181 2.09 -13.96 -10.01
CA THR A 181 2.91 -12.79 -9.65
C THR A 181 3.75 -13.07 -8.41
N ALA A 182 3.14 -13.58 -7.35
CA ALA A 182 3.84 -13.92 -6.11
C ALA A 182 4.96 -14.95 -6.33
N VAL A 183 4.70 -16.01 -7.11
CA VAL A 183 5.71 -17.03 -7.44
C VAL A 183 6.84 -16.45 -8.27
N SER A 184 6.54 -15.60 -9.26
CA SER A 184 7.55 -14.92 -10.08
C SER A 184 8.44 -14.02 -9.24
N GLN A 185 7.86 -13.26 -8.32
CA GLN A 185 8.60 -12.39 -7.38
C GLN A 185 9.49 -13.22 -6.44
N ALA A 186 8.98 -14.32 -5.88
CA ALA A 186 9.77 -15.21 -5.03
C ALA A 186 10.95 -15.83 -5.79
N ARG A 187 10.77 -16.25 -7.07
CA ARG A 187 11.86 -16.72 -7.95
C ARG A 187 12.90 -15.64 -8.21
N ALA A 188 12.52 -14.40 -8.30
CA ALA A 188 13.44 -13.28 -8.45
C ALA A 188 14.28 -13.00 -7.19
N GLY A 189 13.93 -13.59 -6.04
CA GLY A 189 14.67 -13.49 -4.78
C GLY A 189 14.06 -12.50 -3.77
N MET A 190 12.77 -12.17 -3.88
CA MET A 190 12.10 -11.38 -2.85
C MET A 190 12.01 -12.17 -1.55
N ASP A 191 12.26 -11.50 -0.44
CA ASP A 191 12.25 -12.09 0.90
C ASP A 191 10.83 -12.19 1.47
N ILE A 192 9.95 -11.27 1.10
CA ILE A 192 8.56 -11.17 1.59
C ILE A 192 7.63 -10.85 0.42
N ILE A 193 6.49 -11.52 0.37
CA ILE A 193 5.41 -11.25 -0.60
C ILE A 193 4.29 -10.48 0.10
N ALA A 194 3.88 -9.33 -0.49
CA ALA A 194 2.94 -8.42 0.14
C ALA A 194 1.71 -8.14 -0.75
N PRO A 195 0.65 -9.00 -0.71
CA PRO A 195 -0.56 -8.80 -1.49
C PRO A 195 -1.34 -7.56 -1.04
N SER A 196 -1.61 -6.65 -1.98
CA SER A 196 -2.24 -5.35 -1.72
C SER A 196 -3.51 -5.10 -2.54
N ASP A 197 -3.99 -6.09 -3.26
CA ASP A 197 -5.11 -6.03 -4.20
C ASP A 197 -6.48 -5.96 -3.53
N MET A 198 -6.68 -6.65 -2.40
CA MET A 198 -7.93 -6.80 -1.62
C MET A 198 -8.96 -7.77 -2.23
N MET A 199 -8.53 -8.75 -3.05
CA MET A 199 -9.43 -9.82 -3.49
C MET A 199 -9.65 -10.84 -2.37
N ASP A 200 -10.87 -11.35 -2.25
CA ASP A 200 -11.20 -12.39 -1.26
C ASP A 200 -10.42 -13.67 -1.52
N GLY A 201 -9.82 -14.28 -0.50
CA GLY A 201 -9.09 -15.55 -0.62
C GLY A 201 -7.69 -15.45 -1.21
N ARG A 202 -7.18 -14.23 -1.49
CA ARG A 202 -5.88 -14.02 -2.15
C ARG A 202 -4.69 -14.55 -1.36
N VAL A 203 -4.72 -14.41 -0.03
CA VAL A 203 -3.62 -14.89 0.81
C VAL A 203 -3.50 -16.40 0.72
N GLY A 204 -4.63 -17.12 0.80
CA GLY A 204 -4.67 -18.57 0.65
C GLY A 204 -4.22 -19.05 -0.73
N ALA A 205 -4.65 -18.37 -1.80
CA ALA A 205 -4.24 -18.67 -3.16
C ALA A 205 -2.73 -18.49 -3.35
N ILE A 206 -2.16 -17.38 -2.86
CA ILE A 206 -0.73 -17.07 -2.93
C ILE A 206 0.06 -18.08 -2.07
N ARG A 207 -0.35 -18.36 -0.83
CA ARG A 207 0.34 -19.32 0.04
C ARG A 207 0.43 -20.70 -0.64
N LYS A 208 -0.70 -21.19 -1.14
CA LYS A 208 -0.76 -22.46 -1.86
C LYS A 208 0.19 -22.50 -3.06
N ALA A 209 0.21 -21.43 -3.87
CA ALA A 209 1.05 -21.37 -5.06
C ALA A 209 2.55 -21.30 -4.71
N LEU A 210 2.92 -20.54 -3.68
CA LEU A 210 4.30 -20.47 -3.17
C LEU A 210 4.76 -21.86 -2.68
N ASP A 211 3.94 -22.55 -1.90
CA ASP A 211 4.24 -23.88 -1.37
C ASP A 211 4.43 -24.92 -2.49
N GLN A 212 3.53 -24.92 -3.48
CA GLN A 212 3.63 -25.78 -4.66
C GLN A 212 4.87 -25.52 -5.51
N ALA A 213 5.33 -24.26 -5.54
CA ALA A 213 6.53 -23.86 -6.25
C ALA A 213 7.83 -24.06 -5.44
N GLY A 214 7.76 -24.58 -4.21
CA GLY A 214 8.89 -24.87 -3.33
C GLY A 214 9.33 -23.70 -2.44
N PHE A 215 8.57 -22.58 -2.42
CA PHE A 215 8.85 -21.39 -1.59
C PHE A 215 8.18 -21.47 -0.21
N LEU A 216 8.36 -22.59 0.49
CA LEU A 216 7.73 -22.89 1.79
C LEU A 216 8.10 -21.87 2.88
N ASN A 217 9.26 -21.24 2.77
CA ASN A 217 9.81 -20.31 3.78
C ASN A 217 9.63 -18.84 3.39
N THR A 218 8.93 -18.52 2.30
CA THR A 218 8.67 -17.13 1.91
C THR A 218 7.46 -16.60 2.68
N PRO A 219 7.63 -15.63 3.60
CA PRO A 219 6.53 -15.10 4.39
C PRO A 219 5.63 -14.18 3.56
N ILE A 220 4.38 -14.07 4.01
CA ILE A 220 3.36 -13.19 3.43
C ILE A 220 3.05 -12.06 4.39
N LEU A 221 3.27 -10.80 3.94
CA LEU A 221 2.81 -9.58 4.60
C LEU A 221 1.51 -9.12 3.94
N SER A 222 0.37 -9.52 4.46
CA SER A 222 -0.90 -9.14 3.86
C SER A 222 -1.30 -7.70 4.18
N TYR A 223 -1.76 -6.95 3.17
CA TYR A 223 -2.49 -5.69 3.36
C TYR A 223 -3.92 -6.02 3.85
N ALA A 224 -4.00 -6.62 5.02
CA ALA A 224 -5.21 -7.23 5.56
C ALA A 224 -6.32 -6.22 5.89
N ALA A 225 -5.97 -4.96 6.11
CA ALA A 225 -6.93 -3.88 6.33
C ALA A 225 -6.57 -2.66 5.46
N LYS A 226 -6.96 -2.70 4.19
CA LYS A 226 -6.77 -1.58 3.25
C LYS A 226 -8.10 -0.91 2.94
N PHE A 227 -8.21 0.35 3.34
CA PHE A 227 -9.42 1.15 3.19
C PHE A 227 -9.44 1.93 1.88
N ALA A 228 -10.63 2.13 1.31
CA ALA A 228 -10.85 3.13 0.27
C ALA A 228 -10.57 4.53 0.84
N SER A 229 -9.56 5.21 0.31
CA SER A 229 -9.06 6.43 0.93
C SER A 229 -8.74 7.52 -0.06
N GLY A 230 -9.06 8.77 0.32
CA GLY A 230 -8.64 9.98 -0.39
C GLY A 230 -7.12 10.22 -0.34
N PHE A 231 -6.41 9.59 0.60
CA PHE A 231 -4.96 9.73 0.75
C PHE A 231 -4.12 8.94 -0.28
N TYR A 232 -4.75 8.27 -1.26
CA TYR A 232 -4.01 7.55 -2.32
C TYR A 232 -3.76 8.38 -3.59
N GLY A 233 -4.22 9.64 -3.64
CA GLY A 233 -4.06 10.50 -4.82
C GLY A 233 -2.62 10.52 -5.35
N PRO A 234 -1.61 10.89 -4.54
CA PRO A 234 -0.22 10.94 -4.99
C PRO A 234 0.37 9.59 -5.42
N PHE A 235 -0.04 8.48 -4.81
CA PHE A 235 0.37 7.14 -5.24
C PHE A 235 -0.13 6.80 -6.65
N ARG A 236 -1.34 7.23 -7.01
CA ARG A 236 -1.90 7.00 -8.35
C ARG A 236 -1.07 7.69 -9.43
N GLU A 237 -0.53 8.88 -9.14
CA GLU A 237 0.44 9.56 -10.00
C GLU A 237 1.77 8.79 -10.03
N ALA A 238 2.32 8.45 -8.86
CA ALA A 238 3.60 7.78 -8.71
C ALA A 238 3.68 6.45 -9.48
N ALA A 239 2.63 5.64 -9.40
CA ALA A 239 2.54 4.30 -9.99
C ALA A 239 1.80 4.28 -11.33
N ASP A 240 1.40 5.44 -11.85
CA ASP A 240 0.57 5.56 -13.05
C ASP A 240 -0.63 4.58 -13.02
N SER A 241 -1.35 4.53 -11.88
CA SER A 241 -2.37 3.52 -11.59
C SER A 241 -3.75 4.09 -11.28
N ALA A 242 -4.06 5.27 -11.81
CA ALA A 242 -5.39 5.86 -11.68
C ALA A 242 -6.43 5.00 -12.41
N PRO A 243 -7.55 4.60 -11.75
CA PRO A 243 -8.62 3.88 -12.43
C PRO A 243 -9.18 4.71 -13.59
N GLN A 244 -9.32 4.10 -14.76
CA GLN A 244 -9.87 4.78 -15.95
C GLN A 244 -11.41 4.86 -15.92
N PHE A 245 -12.05 4.09 -15.06
CA PHE A 245 -13.50 4.12 -14.83
C PHE A 245 -13.80 3.76 -13.37
N GLY A 246 -14.97 4.17 -12.85
CA GLY A 246 -15.42 3.85 -11.51
C GLY A 246 -14.47 4.27 -10.40
N ASP A 247 -14.46 3.49 -9.34
CA ASP A 247 -13.55 3.64 -8.20
C ASP A 247 -13.16 2.27 -7.64
N ARG A 248 -12.43 2.23 -6.51
CA ARG A 248 -11.96 0.99 -5.89
C ARG A 248 -12.79 0.55 -4.67
N ARG A 249 -13.96 1.15 -4.44
CA ARG A 249 -14.79 0.89 -3.25
C ARG A 249 -15.47 -0.48 -3.31
N SER A 250 -15.52 -1.12 -4.48
CA SER A 250 -16.07 -2.48 -4.61
C SER A 250 -15.18 -3.55 -3.98
N TYR A 251 -13.89 -3.25 -3.72
CA TYR A 251 -12.95 -4.20 -3.12
C TYR A 251 -12.05 -3.60 -2.03
N GLN A 252 -11.96 -2.29 -1.88
CA GLN A 252 -11.31 -1.67 -0.72
C GLN A 252 -12.36 -1.34 0.33
N MET A 253 -12.03 -1.59 1.61
CA MET A 253 -12.98 -1.45 2.71
C MET A 253 -13.49 -0.02 2.90
N ASP A 254 -14.71 0.11 3.41
CA ASP A 254 -15.26 1.38 3.87
C ASP A 254 -14.51 1.86 5.13
N GLY A 255 -14.04 3.11 5.11
CA GLY A 255 -13.31 3.72 6.23
C GLY A 255 -14.12 3.83 7.53
N ALA A 256 -15.43 3.67 7.50
CA ALA A 256 -16.29 3.71 8.67
C ALA A 256 -16.38 2.36 9.43
N ASN A 257 -15.81 1.26 8.88
CA ASN A 257 -16.11 -0.09 9.32
C ASN A 257 -14.95 -0.79 10.06
N LEU A 258 -14.69 -0.43 11.32
CA LEU A 258 -13.68 -1.10 12.15
C LEU A 258 -13.92 -2.62 12.30
N ARG A 259 -15.18 -3.06 12.46
CA ARG A 259 -15.52 -4.48 12.68
C ARG A 259 -15.24 -5.32 11.44
N GLU A 260 -15.47 -4.78 10.27
CA GLU A 260 -15.12 -5.38 8.98
C GLU A 260 -13.60 -5.57 8.88
N ALA A 261 -12.81 -4.54 9.19
CA ALA A 261 -11.35 -4.63 9.20
C ALA A 261 -10.83 -5.77 10.10
N MET A 262 -11.41 -5.94 11.29
CA MET A 262 -11.01 -7.04 12.19
C MET A 262 -11.40 -8.41 11.63
N ARG A 263 -12.48 -8.50 10.88
CA ARG A 263 -12.90 -9.73 10.20
C ARG A 263 -11.98 -10.05 9.02
N GLU A 264 -11.66 -9.07 8.18
CA GLU A 264 -10.70 -9.21 7.07
C GLU A 264 -9.33 -9.69 7.56
N ILE A 265 -8.77 -9.03 8.59
CA ILE A 265 -7.52 -9.47 9.20
C ILE A 265 -7.62 -10.93 9.68
N SER A 266 -8.74 -11.32 10.31
CA SER A 266 -8.94 -12.69 10.79
C SER A 266 -9.01 -13.71 9.66
N LEU A 267 -9.52 -13.36 8.49
CA LEU A 267 -9.56 -14.22 7.31
C LEU A 267 -8.16 -14.39 6.72
N ASP A 268 -7.43 -13.30 6.50
CA ASP A 268 -6.07 -13.35 5.99
C ASP A 268 -5.11 -14.16 6.89
N VAL A 269 -5.26 -14.03 8.22
CA VAL A 269 -4.50 -14.86 9.19
C VAL A 269 -4.83 -16.34 9.03
N LYS A 270 -6.10 -16.72 8.87
CA LYS A 270 -6.52 -18.12 8.66
C LYS A 270 -6.05 -18.65 7.31
N GLU A 271 -5.92 -17.81 6.31
CA GLU A 271 -5.40 -18.14 4.99
C GLU A 271 -3.88 -18.29 4.94
N GLY A 272 -3.17 -17.92 6.01
CA GLY A 272 -1.74 -18.13 6.15
C GLY A 272 -0.89 -16.87 6.01
N ALA A 273 -1.42 -15.68 6.33
CA ALA A 273 -0.59 -14.49 6.48
C ALA A 273 0.34 -14.62 7.69
N ASP A 274 1.63 -14.31 7.51
CA ASP A 274 2.64 -14.30 8.57
C ASP A 274 2.71 -12.95 9.28
N MET A 275 2.36 -11.89 8.56
CA MET A 275 2.30 -10.49 9.02
C MET A 275 1.07 -9.81 8.43
N ILE A 276 0.52 -8.85 9.14
CA ILE A 276 -0.65 -8.07 8.72
C ILE A 276 -0.34 -6.59 8.64
N MET A 277 -0.99 -5.89 7.70
CA MET A 277 -0.80 -4.46 7.49
C MET A 277 -2.12 -3.71 7.50
N VAL A 278 -2.12 -2.53 8.13
CA VAL A 278 -3.19 -1.53 8.07
C VAL A 278 -2.77 -0.39 7.14
N LYS A 279 -3.62 -0.01 6.19
CA LYS A 279 -3.39 1.04 5.20
C LYS A 279 -4.65 1.86 4.92
N PRO A 280 -4.63 3.20 5.05
CA PRO A 280 -3.56 4.07 5.57
C PRO A 280 -3.26 3.90 7.06
N ALA A 281 -2.22 4.60 7.57
CA ALA A 281 -1.81 4.50 8.98
C ALA A 281 -2.46 5.55 9.89
N MET A 282 -2.21 6.84 9.64
CA MET A 282 -2.59 7.90 10.60
C MET A 282 -4.11 8.04 10.82
N PRO A 283 -4.98 7.92 9.79
CA PRO A 283 -6.43 7.98 10.01
C PRO A 283 -7.00 6.73 10.70
N TYR A 284 -6.22 5.63 10.83
CA TYR A 284 -6.65 4.33 11.31
C TYR A 284 -5.81 3.79 12.47
N LEU A 285 -5.33 4.69 13.35
CA LEU A 285 -4.57 4.32 14.55
C LEU A 285 -5.39 3.45 15.52
N ASP A 286 -6.71 3.62 15.55
CA ASP A 286 -7.65 2.79 16.30
C ASP A 286 -7.70 1.36 15.75
N VAL A 287 -7.70 1.18 14.43
CA VAL A 287 -7.64 -0.13 13.76
C VAL A 287 -6.32 -0.83 14.08
N ILE A 288 -5.18 -0.11 14.00
CA ILE A 288 -3.86 -0.64 14.37
C ILE A 288 -3.87 -1.09 15.84
N SER A 289 -4.41 -0.25 16.73
CA SER A 289 -4.49 -0.56 18.17
C SER A 289 -5.37 -1.76 18.47
N GLU A 290 -6.49 -1.89 17.77
CA GLU A 290 -7.39 -3.02 17.95
C GLU A 290 -6.78 -4.31 17.38
N ALA A 291 -6.13 -4.24 16.22
CA ALA A 291 -5.40 -5.37 15.65
C ALA A 291 -4.30 -5.86 16.61
N ARG A 292 -3.52 -4.93 17.21
CA ARG A 292 -2.48 -5.28 18.19
C ARG A 292 -3.01 -6.01 19.43
N ARG A 293 -4.25 -5.72 19.83
CA ARG A 293 -4.89 -6.39 20.98
C ARG A 293 -5.41 -7.80 20.65
N ARG A 294 -5.75 -8.04 19.37
CA ARG A 294 -6.43 -9.29 18.97
C ARG A 294 -5.54 -10.33 18.34
N PHE A 295 -4.43 -9.88 17.72
CA PHE A 295 -3.58 -10.78 16.93
C PHE A 295 -2.14 -10.74 17.42
N ASP A 296 -1.53 -11.93 17.58
CA ASP A 296 -0.15 -12.12 18.02
C ASP A 296 0.86 -12.14 16.85
N LEU A 297 0.48 -11.62 15.68
CA LEU A 297 1.37 -11.49 14.52
C LEU A 297 2.05 -10.11 14.50
N PRO A 298 3.19 -9.98 13.80
CA PRO A 298 3.77 -8.68 13.51
C PRO A 298 2.79 -7.80 12.73
N ILE A 299 2.64 -6.54 13.17
CA ILE A 299 1.75 -5.57 12.55
C ILE A 299 2.56 -4.51 11.84
N ALA A 300 2.29 -4.34 10.56
CA ALA A 300 2.76 -3.23 9.75
C ALA A 300 1.67 -2.15 9.62
N ALA A 301 2.09 -0.92 9.38
CA ALA A 301 1.20 0.16 8.99
C ALA A 301 1.84 1.00 7.89
N TYR A 302 1.04 1.44 6.92
CA TYR A 302 1.55 2.24 5.81
C TYR A 302 1.15 3.70 5.96
N GLN A 303 2.13 4.56 6.28
CA GLN A 303 2.00 6.01 6.14
C GLN A 303 2.05 6.32 4.65
N VAL A 304 0.87 6.49 4.05
CA VAL A 304 0.71 6.52 2.59
C VAL A 304 1.09 7.86 1.96
N SER A 305 1.08 7.87 0.63
CA SER A 305 1.51 9.01 -0.18
C SER A 305 0.81 10.33 0.16
N GLY A 306 -0.51 10.31 0.39
CA GLY A 306 -1.26 11.51 0.78
C GLY A 306 -0.93 12.00 2.19
N GLU A 307 -0.66 11.10 3.13
CA GLU A 307 -0.19 11.46 4.47
C GLU A 307 1.19 12.11 4.40
N TYR A 308 2.10 11.53 3.61
CA TYR A 308 3.42 12.11 3.33
C TYR A 308 3.31 13.49 2.68
N SER A 309 2.54 13.61 1.61
CA SER A 309 2.38 14.87 0.86
C SER A 309 1.72 15.97 1.68
N MET A 310 0.76 15.63 2.52
CA MET A 310 0.12 16.56 3.47
C MET A 310 1.15 17.15 4.47
N LEU A 311 2.00 16.29 5.04
CA LEU A 311 3.05 16.75 5.95
C LEU A 311 4.11 17.58 5.19
N GLN A 312 4.53 17.15 4.01
CA GLN A 312 5.48 17.91 3.18
C GLN A 312 4.94 19.29 2.78
N ALA A 313 3.66 19.39 2.46
CA ALA A 313 3.04 20.69 2.16
C ALA A 313 3.07 21.63 3.36
N ALA A 314 2.74 21.15 4.55
CA ALA A 314 2.77 21.93 5.78
C ALA A 314 4.21 22.34 6.19
N ILE A 315 5.18 21.43 6.00
CA ILE A 315 6.61 21.69 6.24
C ILE A 315 7.13 22.77 5.27
N ARG A 316 6.85 22.65 3.98
CA ARG A 316 7.28 23.62 2.95
C ARG A 316 6.74 25.03 3.19
N ASN A 317 5.53 25.14 3.74
CA ASN A 317 4.94 26.44 4.12
C ASN A 317 5.43 26.97 5.46
N GLY A 318 6.33 26.26 6.16
CA GLY A 318 6.83 26.66 7.47
C GLY A 318 5.80 26.57 8.61
N TRP A 319 4.70 25.87 8.40
CA TRP A 319 3.65 25.71 9.43
C TRP A 319 3.99 24.64 10.46
N LEU A 320 4.76 23.63 10.06
CA LEU A 320 5.23 22.56 10.94
C LEU A 320 6.76 22.44 10.89
N ASP A 321 7.34 22.18 12.06
CA ASP A 321 8.74 21.81 12.16
C ASP A 321 8.94 20.40 11.56
N ARG A 322 9.83 20.31 10.56
CA ARG A 322 10.05 19.10 9.77
C ARG A 322 10.42 17.88 10.62
N ASP A 323 11.48 18.02 11.39
CA ASP A 323 12.08 16.88 12.09
C ASP A 323 11.16 16.40 13.21
N ARG A 324 10.50 17.33 13.89
CA ARG A 324 9.53 17.03 14.93
C ARG A 324 8.30 16.31 14.39
N VAL A 325 7.69 16.81 13.31
CA VAL A 325 6.44 16.21 12.80
C VAL A 325 6.68 14.85 12.16
N ILE A 326 7.84 14.63 11.52
CA ILE A 326 8.23 13.31 11.01
C ILE A 326 8.28 12.31 12.18
N LEU A 327 9.06 12.60 13.21
CA LEU A 327 9.20 11.70 14.36
C LEU A 327 7.89 11.56 15.16
N GLU A 328 7.09 12.61 15.28
CA GLU A 328 5.82 12.56 16.01
C GLU A 328 4.79 11.69 15.28
N SER A 329 4.65 11.84 13.96
CA SER A 329 3.73 11.02 13.15
C SER A 329 4.11 9.53 13.21
N LEU A 330 5.39 9.21 13.02
CA LEU A 330 5.87 7.82 13.09
C LEU A 330 5.77 7.24 14.51
N THR A 331 6.04 8.06 15.55
CA THR A 331 5.83 7.64 16.94
C THR A 331 4.35 7.34 17.23
N SER A 332 3.42 8.11 16.66
CA SER A 332 1.99 7.87 16.85
C SER A 332 1.56 6.52 16.27
N ILE A 333 2.07 6.18 15.09
CA ILE A 333 1.83 4.88 14.42
C ILE A 333 2.46 3.73 15.24
N ARG A 334 3.69 3.91 15.70
CA ARG A 334 4.38 2.93 16.56
C ARG A 334 3.65 2.71 17.87
N ARG A 335 3.21 3.78 18.53
CA ARG A 335 2.45 3.75 19.80
C ARG A 335 1.10 3.08 19.65
N ALA A 336 0.45 3.21 18.50
CA ALA A 336 -0.78 2.48 18.19
C ALA A 336 -0.58 0.96 18.14
N GLY A 337 0.66 0.48 17.85
CA GLY A 337 0.96 -0.95 17.87
C GLY A 337 1.71 -1.48 16.66
N ALA A 338 1.94 -0.67 15.63
CA ALA A 338 2.69 -1.09 14.46
C ALA A 338 4.16 -1.35 14.81
N GLN A 339 4.66 -2.54 14.47
CA GLN A 339 6.06 -2.92 14.63
C GLN A 339 6.88 -2.52 13.41
N LEU A 340 6.27 -2.57 12.23
CA LEU A 340 6.84 -2.17 10.95
C LEU A 340 6.07 -0.97 10.41
N ILE A 341 6.78 0.01 9.88
CA ILE A 341 6.16 1.22 9.33
C ILE A 341 6.69 1.44 7.92
N LEU A 342 5.80 1.29 6.93
CA LEU A 342 6.09 1.70 5.57
C LEU A 342 5.94 3.21 5.49
N THR A 343 6.98 3.91 5.07
CA THR A 343 6.96 5.37 4.99
C THR A 343 7.98 5.91 4.00
N TYR A 344 7.60 6.94 3.28
CA TYR A 344 8.51 7.69 2.41
C TYR A 344 9.52 8.54 3.19
N PHE A 345 9.27 8.76 4.50
CA PHE A 345 10.23 9.38 5.42
C PHE A 345 11.27 8.41 6.00
N ALA A 346 11.35 7.16 5.54
CA ALA A 346 12.18 6.14 6.15
C ALA A 346 13.65 6.57 6.31
N LYS A 347 14.27 7.10 5.24
CA LYS A 347 15.66 7.59 5.27
C LYS A 347 15.81 8.83 6.14
N ASP A 348 14.86 9.76 6.08
CA ASP A 348 14.87 10.98 6.90
C ASP A 348 14.75 10.64 8.40
N ALA A 349 13.79 9.79 8.74
CA ALA A 349 13.60 9.34 10.11
C ALA A 349 14.82 8.56 10.63
N ALA A 350 15.42 7.71 9.79
CA ALA A 350 16.63 6.98 10.17
C ALA A 350 17.80 7.92 10.50
N ARG A 351 18.01 8.98 9.69
CA ARG A 351 19.04 10.01 9.97
C ARG A 351 18.77 10.79 11.26
N LEU A 352 17.50 11.03 11.60
CA LEU A 352 17.12 11.75 12.83
C LEU A 352 17.26 10.88 14.09
N LEU A 353 17.34 9.58 13.95
CA LEU A 353 17.45 8.62 15.07
C LEU A 353 18.89 8.19 15.33
N GLY A 354 19.76 8.34 14.38
CA GLY A 354 21.12 7.86 14.43
C GLY A 354 22.18 8.66 14.62
#